data_0123d15d4138ca7e404ccb57fae3b55c
#
_entry.id   0123d15d4138ca7e404ccb57fae3b55c
#
_cell.length_a   1.000
_cell.length_b   1.000
_cell.length_c   1.000
_cell.angle_alpha   90.00
_cell.angle_beta   90.00
_cell.angle_gamma   90.00
#
_symmetry.space_group_name_H-M   'P 1'
#
loop_
_entity.id
_entity.type
_entity.pdbx_description
1 polymer ?
#
loop_
_entity_poly.entity_id
_entity_poly.type
_entity_poly.pdbx_seq_one_letter_code
_entity_poly.pdbx_strand_id
1 'polypeptide(L)'
;MPAALPEPLAGTLEAVLADLNAAAERIWEAASPTCPALSLEVLPDIGSTNTELMARGRRGETSPTLLIACRQTAGKGRQGRTWQASLGDSLTFSLGLPMQLDDIPGGGSALSLAVGLAVAQALDAGLQAQPSTPRAPAICSPP
;
A
#
# COMPACT_ATOMS: atom_id res chain seq x y z
N MET A 1 -32.80 -25.70 10.70
CA MET A 1 -31.71 -24.82 11.15
C MET A 1 -30.77 -24.60 9.97
N PRO A 2 -30.77 -23.44 9.33
CA PRO A 2 -29.76 -23.16 8.32
C PRO A 2 -28.41 -23.00 9.03
N ALA A 3 -27.40 -23.75 8.55
CA ALA A 3 -26.04 -23.58 8.98
C ALA A 3 -25.61 -22.13 8.71
N ALA A 4 -25.11 -21.46 9.75
CA ALA A 4 -24.52 -20.17 9.60
C ALA A 4 -23.35 -20.30 8.61
N LEU A 5 -23.38 -19.52 7.54
CA LEU A 5 -22.22 -19.36 6.66
C LEU A 5 -21.05 -18.93 7.53
N PRO A 6 -19.84 -19.49 7.32
CA PRO A 6 -18.66 -19.00 8.03
C PRO A 6 -18.56 -17.51 7.76
N GLU A 7 -18.45 -16.74 8.83
CA GLU A 7 -18.12 -15.31 8.76
C GLU A 7 -16.91 -15.15 7.83
N PRO A 8 -16.92 -14.22 6.86
CA PRO A 8 -15.72 -13.94 6.10
C PRO A 8 -14.63 -13.59 7.11
N LEU A 9 -13.43 -14.15 6.93
CA LEU A 9 -12.21 -13.78 7.64
C LEU A 9 -11.80 -12.34 7.26
N ALA A 10 -12.73 -11.41 7.41
CA ALA A 10 -12.41 -10.00 7.43
C ALA A 10 -11.60 -9.81 8.72
N GLY A 11 -10.30 -9.67 8.58
CA GLY A 11 -9.43 -9.36 9.69
C GLY A 11 -10.03 -8.20 10.47
N THR A 12 -10.08 -8.31 11.78
CA THR A 12 -10.48 -7.17 12.60
C THR A 12 -9.57 -6.00 12.28
N LEU A 13 -10.04 -4.77 12.44
CA LEU A 13 -9.20 -3.58 12.24
C LEU A 13 -7.88 -3.68 13.03
N GLU A 14 -7.94 -4.23 14.25
CA GLU A 14 -6.77 -4.45 15.10
C GLU A 14 -5.76 -5.42 14.46
N ALA A 15 -6.22 -6.52 13.88
CA ALA A 15 -5.34 -7.49 13.21
C ALA A 15 -4.69 -6.88 11.97
N VAL A 16 -5.46 -6.20 11.12
CA VAL A 16 -4.92 -5.50 9.94
C VAL A 16 -3.93 -4.42 10.35
N LEU A 17 -4.23 -3.65 11.39
CA LEU A 17 -3.35 -2.60 11.90
C LEU A 17 -2.04 -3.19 12.44
N ALA A 18 -2.10 -4.31 13.17
CA ALA A 18 -0.91 -5.01 13.67
C ALA A 18 -0.03 -5.52 12.53
N ASP A 19 -0.62 -6.15 11.50
CA ASP A 19 0.10 -6.63 10.32
C ASP A 19 0.76 -5.50 9.55
N LEU A 20 0.07 -4.36 9.37
CA LEU A 20 0.62 -3.19 8.68
C LEU A 20 1.75 -2.54 9.49
N ASN A 21 1.66 -2.47 10.82
CA ASN A 21 2.76 -1.98 11.65
C ASN A 21 3.98 -2.89 11.56
N ALA A 22 3.81 -4.21 11.62
CA ALA A 22 4.92 -5.15 11.45
C ALA A 22 5.55 -5.05 10.04
N ALA A 23 4.73 -4.81 9.01
CA ALA A 23 5.23 -4.56 7.66
C ALA A 23 6.00 -3.22 7.59
N ALA A 24 5.50 -2.17 8.23
CA ALA A 24 6.14 -0.86 8.27
C ALA A 24 7.52 -0.92 8.94
N GLU A 25 7.68 -1.67 10.02
CA GLU A 25 8.99 -1.89 10.66
C GLU A 25 9.99 -2.51 9.68
N ARG A 26 9.60 -3.56 8.97
CA ARG A 26 10.46 -4.20 7.95
C ARG A 26 10.81 -3.26 6.79
N ILE A 27 9.86 -2.44 6.36
CA ILE A 27 10.09 -1.43 5.32
C ILE A 27 11.10 -0.39 5.82
N TRP A 28 10.94 0.08 7.04
CA TRP A 28 11.86 1.05 7.64
C TRP A 28 13.27 0.50 7.76
N GLU A 29 13.42 -0.73 8.26
CA GLU A 29 14.72 -1.41 8.36
C GLU A 29 15.41 -1.53 6.98
N ALA A 30 14.64 -1.86 5.95
CA ALA A 30 15.18 -1.99 4.58
C ALA A 30 15.51 -0.63 3.93
N ALA A 31 14.72 0.40 4.20
CA ALA A 31 14.85 1.70 3.55
C ALA A 31 15.79 2.66 4.29
N SER A 32 15.91 2.56 5.62
CA SER A 32 16.69 3.49 6.44
C SER A 32 18.17 3.64 6.05
N PRO A 33 18.88 2.62 5.54
CA PRO A 33 20.25 2.81 5.09
C PRO A 33 20.39 3.77 3.89
N THR A 34 19.37 3.83 3.03
CA THR A 34 19.38 4.66 1.82
C THR A 34 18.57 5.94 1.99
N CYS A 35 17.61 5.96 2.89
CA CYS A 35 16.74 7.09 3.16
C CYS A 35 16.52 7.26 4.68
N PRO A 36 17.57 7.70 5.43
CA PRO A 36 17.49 7.77 6.89
C PRO A 36 16.46 8.77 7.42
N ALA A 37 16.03 9.72 6.59
CA ALA A 37 15.00 10.70 6.94
C ALA A 37 13.57 10.23 6.66
N LEU A 38 13.40 8.98 6.18
CA LEU A 38 12.06 8.43 5.89
C LEU A 38 11.25 8.31 7.17
N SER A 39 10.08 8.96 7.16
CA SER A 39 9.04 8.77 8.17
C SER A 39 8.03 7.73 7.67
N LEU A 40 7.63 6.83 8.55
CA LEU A 40 6.63 5.80 8.29
C LEU A 40 5.49 5.97 9.29
N GLU A 41 4.27 6.07 8.76
CA GLU A 41 3.06 6.21 9.57
C GLU A 41 2.02 5.18 9.13
N VAL A 42 1.41 4.51 10.10
CA VAL A 42 0.29 3.59 9.87
C VAL A 42 -0.90 4.09 10.67
N LEU A 43 -2.00 4.34 9.97
CA LEU A 43 -3.23 4.86 10.56
C LEU A 43 -4.39 3.86 10.40
N PRO A 44 -5.25 3.72 11.42
CA PRO A 44 -6.45 2.89 11.29
C PRO A 44 -7.41 3.46 10.25
N ASP A 45 -7.62 4.77 10.28
CA ASP A 45 -8.54 5.49 9.38
C ASP A 45 -7.96 6.84 8.97
N ILE A 46 -8.22 7.23 7.74
CA ILE A 46 -7.92 8.56 7.23
C ILE A 46 -8.89 8.93 6.12
N GLY A 47 -9.12 10.20 5.88
CA GLY A 47 -9.90 10.65 4.73
C GLY A 47 -9.29 10.18 3.40
N SER A 48 -8.03 10.56 3.17
CA SER A 48 -7.23 10.13 2.01
C SER A 48 -5.75 10.34 2.31
N THR A 49 -4.94 9.29 2.16
CA THR A 49 -3.49 9.35 2.36
C THR A 49 -2.83 10.37 1.43
N ASN A 50 -3.28 10.42 0.16
CA ASN A 50 -2.75 11.38 -0.80
C ASN A 50 -3.13 12.82 -0.47
N THR A 51 -4.38 13.07 -0.09
CA THR A 51 -4.83 14.42 0.29
C THR A 51 -4.08 14.93 1.52
N GLU A 52 -3.82 14.07 2.49
CA GLU A 52 -3.05 14.42 3.69
C GLU A 52 -1.60 14.77 3.35
N LEU A 53 -0.89 13.93 2.59
CA LEU A 53 0.51 14.25 2.22
C LEU A 53 0.62 15.49 1.35
N MET A 54 -0.33 15.73 0.45
CA MET A 54 -0.39 16.98 -0.30
C MET A 54 -0.61 18.20 0.60
N ALA A 55 -1.42 18.08 1.64
CA ALA A 55 -1.63 19.15 2.62
C ALA A 55 -0.37 19.41 3.45
N ARG A 56 0.34 18.36 3.88
CA ARG A 56 1.62 18.47 4.57
C ARG A 56 2.68 19.17 3.73
N GLY A 57 2.83 18.77 2.46
CA GLY A 57 3.75 19.43 1.53
C GLY A 57 3.47 20.93 1.35
N ARG A 58 2.18 21.32 1.28
CA ARG A 58 1.80 22.74 1.23
C ARG A 58 2.14 23.50 2.52
N ARG A 59 2.20 22.83 3.65
CA ARG A 59 2.65 23.41 4.94
C ARG A 59 4.17 23.49 5.07
N GLY A 60 4.91 22.99 4.06
CA GLY A 60 6.37 23.03 4.04
C GLY A 60 7.03 21.79 4.68
N GLU A 61 6.32 20.72 4.88
CA GLU A 61 6.93 19.45 5.29
C GLU A 61 7.72 18.86 4.13
N THR A 62 9.03 18.68 4.33
CA THR A 62 9.96 18.26 3.28
C THR A 62 10.60 16.89 3.57
N SER A 63 10.18 16.20 4.62
CA SER A 63 10.70 14.86 4.91
C SER A 63 10.01 13.81 4.05
N PRO A 64 10.75 12.84 3.50
CA PRO A 64 10.16 11.69 2.86
C PRO A 64 9.20 10.98 3.82
N THR A 65 7.97 10.75 3.40
CA THR A 65 6.93 10.15 4.28
C THR A 65 6.17 9.07 3.53
N LEU A 66 6.13 7.87 4.10
CA LEU A 66 5.24 6.79 3.70
C LEU A 66 4.06 6.75 4.67
N LEU A 67 2.87 7.06 4.18
CA LEU A 67 1.63 7.05 4.95
C LEU A 67 0.76 5.89 4.49
N ILE A 68 0.52 4.95 5.39
CA ILE A 68 -0.28 3.73 5.15
C ILE A 68 -1.57 3.87 5.97
N ALA A 69 -2.69 3.43 5.41
CA ALA A 69 -3.96 3.41 6.11
C ALA A 69 -4.67 2.06 5.96
N CYS A 70 -5.28 1.58 7.05
CA CYS A 70 -6.15 0.41 6.97
C CYS A 70 -7.40 0.72 6.16
N ARG A 71 -7.92 1.96 6.29
CA ARG A 71 -9.14 2.38 5.59
C ARG A 71 -9.09 3.87 5.22
N GLN A 72 -9.57 4.20 4.02
CA GLN A 72 -9.86 5.57 3.61
C GLN A 72 -11.37 5.84 3.62
N THR A 73 -11.78 6.95 4.24
CA THR A 73 -13.20 7.36 4.32
C THR A 73 -13.60 8.33 3.20
N ALA A 74 -12.63 8.94 2.53
CA ALA A 74 -12.82 9.88 1.43
C ALA A 74 -11.78 9.67 0.32
N GLY A 75 -11.53 8.41 -0.03
CA GLY A 75 -10.60 8.04 -1.09
C GLY A 75 -11.04 8.62 -2.43
N LYS A 76 -10.08 9.17 -3.19
CA LYS A 76 -10.33 9.82 -4.47
C LYS A 76 -9.66 9.06 -5.61
N GLY A 77 -10.48 8.64 -6.56
CA GLY A 77 -10.03 8.15 -7.85
C GLY A 77 -9.81 9.28 -8.86
N ARG A 78 -9.36 8.92 -10.05
CA ARG A 78 -9.23 9.87 -11.17
C ARG A 78 -10.60 10.40 -11.59
N GLN A 79 -10.65 11.63 -12.09
CA GLN A 79 -11.86 12.29 -12.59
C GLN A 79 -12.98 12.44 -11.52
N GLY A 80 -12.61 12.63 -10.25
CA GLY A 80 -13.56 12.82 -9.16
C GLY A 80 -14.32 11.58 -8.72
N ARG A 81 -13.95 10.39 -9.20
CA ARG A 81 -14.58 9.14 -8.76
C ARG A 81 -14.22 8.85 -7.31
N THR A 82 -15.15 8.28 -6.57
CA THR A 82 -14.90 7.79 -5.22
C THR A 82 -14.10 6.50 -5.30
N TRP A 83 -13.06 6.38 -4.48
CA TRP A 83 -12.32 5.15 -4.30
C TRP A 83 -12.76 4.47 -3.00
N GLN A 84 -13.18 3.23 -3.10
CA GLN A 84 -13.54 2.39 -1.94
C GLN A 84 -12.69 1.12 -1.97
N ALA A 85 -12.26 0.70 -0.78
CA ALA A 85 -11.53 -0.54 -0.59
C ALA A 85 -12.02 -1.19 0.70
N SER A 86 -12.21 -2.51 0.67
CA SER A 86 -12.57 -3.28 1.85
C SER A 86 -11.36 -3.44 2.76
N LEU A 87 -11.60 -3.50 4.05
CA LEU A 87 -10.58 -3.71 5.06
C LEU A 87 -9.86 -5.05 4.84
N GLY A 88 -8.54 -5.02 4.74
CA GLY A 88 -7.71 -6.21 4.52
C GLY A 88 -7.59 -6.69 3.07
N ASP A 89 -8.45 -6.21 2.15
CA ASP A 89 -8.44 -6.64 0.73
C ASP A 89 -7.49 -5.82 -0.15
N SER A 90 -6.99 -4.69 0.35
CA SER A 90 -6.12 -3.80 -0.40
C SER A 90 -5.11 -3.10 0.49
N LEU A 91 -3.94 -2.83 -0.08
CA LEU A 91 -2.93 -2.00 0.54
C LEU A 91 -3.14 -0.56 0.09
N THR A 92 -3.48 0.31 1.03
CA THR A 92 -3.70 1.73 0.78
C THR A 92 -2.58 2.55 1.37
N PHE A 93 -1.81 3.23 0.52
CA PHE A 93 -0.71 4.07 0.96
C PHE A 93 -0.43 5.22 -0.01
N SER A 94 0.29 6.21 0.47
CA SER A 94 0.91 7.26 -0.34
C SER A 94 2.34 7.50 0.11
N LEU A 95 3.21 7.79 -0.84
CA LEU A 95 4.61 8.16 -0.59
C LEU A 95 4.80 9.62 -0.99
N GLY A 96 5.12 10.47 -0.03
CA GLY A 96 5.53 11.86 -0.23
C GLY A 96 7.05 11.95 -0.31
N LEU A 97 7.55 12.50 -1.39
CA LEU A 97 8.99 12.73 -1.59
C LEU A 97 9.24 14.20 -1.89
N PRO A 98 10.19 14.85 -1.20
CA PRO A 98 10.64 16.18 -1.58
C PRO A 98 11.52 16.07 -2.81
N MET A 99 11.08 16.63 -3.95
CA MET A 99 11.88 16.64 -5.17
C MET A 99 11.51 17.83 -6.04
N GLN A 100 12.50 18.32 -6.79
CA GLN A 100 12.30 19.32 -7.84
C GLN A 100 12.08 18.55 -9.14
N LEU A 101 10.91 18.72 -9.75
CA LEU A 101 10.59 18.04 -11.01
C LEU A 101 11.50 18.45 -12.15
N ASP A 102 12.02 19.67 -12.11
CA ASP A 102 12.95 20.21 -13.11
C ASP A 102 14.32 19.51 -13.07
N ASP A 103 14.70 18.92 -11.94
CA ASP A 103 15.95 18.17 -11.77
C ASP A 103 15.84 16.71 -12.27
N ILE A 104 14.63 16.26 -12.62
CA ILE A 104 14.39 14.89 -13.09
C ILE A 104 14.46 14.84 -14.61
N PRO A 105 15.42 14.12 -15.22
CA PRO A 105 15.45 13.91 -16.66
C PRO A 105 14.12 13.30 -17.15
N GLY A 106 13.41 14.01 -18.02
CA GLY A 106 12.08 13.60 -18.51
C GLY A 106 10.91 14.00 -17.61
N GLY A 107 11.17 14.70 -16.49
CA GLY A 107 10.13 15.29 -15.62
C GLY A 107 9.17 14.27 -15.00
N GLY A 108 7.95 14.69 -14.75
CA GLY A 108 6.92 13.86 -14.11
C GLY A 108 6.56 12.57 -14.86
N SER A 109 6.72 12.56 -16.20
CA SER A 109 6.45 11.35 -17.01
C SER A 109 7.50 10.26 -16.75
N ALA A 110 8.77 10.64 -16.66
CA ALA A 110 9.85 9.71 -16.31
C ALA A 110 9.68 9.16 -14.89
N LEU A 111 9.26 10.00 -13.95
CA LEU A 111 8.96 9.57 -12.57
C LEU A 111 7.85 8.50 -12.54
N SER A 112 6.79 8.70 -13.31
CA SER A 112 5.68 7.73 -13.38
C SER A 112 6.14 6.38 -13.91
N LEU A 113 7.02 6.36 -14.92
CA LEU A 113 7.62 5.13 -15.45
C LEU A 113 8.54 4.46 -14.43
N ALA A 114 9.39 5.23 -13.75
CA ALA A 114 10.29 4.72 -12.73
C ALA A 114 9.53 4.08 -11.55
N VAL A 115 8.47 4.73 -11.07
CA VAL A 115 7.60 4.18 -10.02
C VAL A 115 6.90 2.92 -10.50
N GLY A 116 6.34 2.91 -11.71
CA GLY A 116 5.71 1.73 -12.29
C GLY A 116 6.66 0.54 -12.40
N LEU A 117 7.90 0.77 -12.83
CA LEU A 117 8.92 -0.27 -12.91
C LEU A 117 9.31 -0.80 -11.52
N ALA A 118 9.51 0.09 -10.54
CA ALA A 118 9.84 -0.29 -9.17
C ALA A 118 8.74 -1.16 -8.54
N VAL A 119 7.47 -0.80 -8.74
CA VAL A 119 6.32 -1.59 -8.26
C VAL A 119 6.28 -2.95 -8.94
N ALA A 120 6.46 -3.01 -10.26
CA ALA A 120 6.46 -4.28 -11.00
C ALA A 120 7.58 -5.21 -10.52
N GLN A 121 8.80 -4.68 -10.33
CA GLN A 121 9.93 -5.45 -9.80
C GLN A 121 9.69 -5.97 -8.38
N ALA A 122 9.10 -5.14 -7.51
CA ALA A 122 8.77 -5.54 -6.14
C ALA A 122 7.73 -6.67 -6.10
N LEU A 123 6.70 -6.59 -6.95
CA LEU A 123 5.68 -7.64 -7.08
C LEU A 123 6.26 -8.94 -7.62
N ASP A 124 7.11 -8.86 -8.64
CA ASP A 124 7.76 -10.04 -9.22
C ASP A 124 8.66 -10.75 -8.20
N ALA A 125 9.47 -10.00 -7.47
CA ALA A 125 10.30 -10.52 -6.38
C ALA A 125 9.45 -11.16 -5.26
N GLY A 126 8.34 -10.55 -4.90
CA GLY A 126 7.41 -11.08 -3.89
C GLY A 126 6.74 -12.40 -4.34
N LEU A 127 6.37 -12.51 -5.61
CA LEU A 127 5.81 -13.74 -6.17
C LEU A 127 6.84 -14.88 -6.21
N GLN A 128 8.09 -14.58 -6.51
CA GLN A 128 9.18 -15.57 -6.53
C GLN A 128 9.57 -16.04 -5.12
N ALA A 129 9.40 -15.18 -4.12
CA ALA A 129 9.71 -15.51 -2.72
C ALA A 129 8.63 -16.35 -2.04
N GLN A 130 7.44 -16.48 -2.61
CA GLN A 130 6.40 -17.35 -2.06
C GLN A 130 6.75 -18.82 -2.34
N PRO A 131 6.81 -19.69 -1.30
CA PRO A 131 6.95 -21.11 -1.53
C PRO A 131 5.76 -21.58 -2.38
N SER A 132 6.05 -22.27 -3.50
CA SER A 132 5.02 -22.85 -4.36
C SER A 132 4.16 -23.80 -3.53
N THR A 133 2.98 -23.33 -3.11
CA THR A 133 1.97 -24.21 -2.54
C THR A 133 1.57 -25.17 -3.66
N PRO A 134 1.80 -26.48 -3.53
CA PRO A 134 1.40 -27.42 -4.58
C PRO A 134 -0.10 -27.29 -4.77
N ARG A 135 -0.50 -26.89 -5.97
CA ARG A 135 -1.90 -26.83 -6.37
C ARG A 135 -2.46 -28.24 -6.20
N ALA A 136 -3.38 -28.41 -5.27
CA ALA A 136 -4.04 -29.70 -5.08
C ALA A 136 -4.56 -30.21 -6.43
N PRO A 137 -4.33 -31.48 -6.79
CA PRO A 137 -4.82 -32.02 -8.04
C PRO A 137 -6.34 -31.88 -8.06
N ALA A 138 -6.85 -31.35 -9.18
CA ALA A 138 -8.29 -31.28 -9.41
C ALA A 138 -8.84 -32.71 -9.29
N ILE A 139 -9.67 -32.96 -8.28
CA ILE A 139 -10.38 -34.22 -8.13
C ILE A 139 -11.37 -34.26 -9.28
N CYS A 140 -11.02 -35.05 -10.31
CA CYS A 140 -11.94 -35.40 -11.37
C CYS A 140 -13.01 -36.27 -10.74
N SER A 141 -14.25 -35.78 -10.63
CA SER A 141 -15.38 -36.60 -10.22
C SER A 141 -15.67 -37.61 -11.36
N PRO A 142 -15.78 -38.89 -11.07
CA PRO A 142 -16.17 -39.86 -12.07
C PRO A 142 -17.64 -39.71 -12.47
N PRO A 143 -18.06 -40.18 -13.65
CA PRO A 143 -19.39 -40.05 -14.21
C PRO A 143 -20.47 -40.74 -13.39
#